data_a240cef7e4d81f5e90168a4499101686
#
_entry.id   a240cef7e4d81f5e90168a4499101686
#
_cell.length_a   1.000
_cell.length_b   1.000
_cell.length_c   1.000
_cell.angle_alpha   90.00
_cell.angle_beta   90.00
_cell.angle_gamma   90.00
#
_symmetry.space_group_name_H-M   'P 1'
#
loop_
_entity.id
_entity.type
_entity.pdbx_description
1 polymer ?
#
loop_
_entity_poly.entity_id
_entity_poly.type
_entity_poly.pdbx_seq_one_letter_code
_entity_poly.pdbx_strand_id
1 'polypeptide(L)'
;MDVAAAFPSVAKGCLLKKMRSAGVDECLVRRTDSFMRYQRVVMSIDGQDSEAVSVMTGLSQGLPISPALFAIYIADNHEAVEGRVEDSRGISYVDDVTWVVEGTDVDVVVEKFERCGDYGGEVSGGDW
;
A
#
# COMPACT_ATOMS: atom_id res chain seq x y z
N MET A 1 -10.96 6.48 -2.84
CA MET A 1 -9.73 6.76 -3.62
C MET A 1 -9.11 5.44 -3.99
N ASP A 2 -8.94 5.19 -5.27
CA ASP A 2 -8.32 3.97 -5.79
C ASP A 2 -6.80 4.20 -5.87
N VAL A 3 -6.02 3.30 -5.26
CA VAL A 3 -4.55 3.36 -5.33
C VAL A 3 -4.14 2.68 -6.63
N ALA A 4 -3.82 3.47 -7.64
CA ALA A 4 -3.40 2.95 -8.94
C ALA A 4 -2.21 1.99 -8.79
N ALA A 5 -2.36 0.76 -9.32
CA ALA A 5 -1.35 -0.29 -9.23
C ALA A 5 -0.89 -0.59 -7.79
N ALA A 6 -1.83 -0.67 -6.83
CA ALA A 6 -1.56 -0.83 -5.40
C ALA A 6 -0.52 -1.92 -5.09
N PHE A 7 -0.77 -3.15 -5.50
CA PHE A 7 0.17 -4.26 -5.26
C PHE A 7 1.50 -4.14 -6.05
N PRO A 8 1.49 -3.79 -7.34
CA PRO A 8 2.73 -3.59 -8.09
C PRO A 8 3.61 -2.44 -7.59
N SER A 9 3.04 -1.43 -6.93
CA SER A 9 3.78 -0.27 -6.43
C SER A 9 4.51 -0.49 -5.11
N VAL A 10 4.28 -1.62 -4.43
CA VAL A 10 4.89 -1.90 -3.14
C VAL A 10 6.40 -2.06 -3.25
N ALA A 11 7.15 -1.14 -2.63
CA ALA A 11 8.60 -1.22 -2.53
C ALA A 11 9.00 -2.20 -1.42
N LYS A 12 9.75 -3.24 -1.79
CA LYS A 12 10.16 -4.32 -0.88
C LYS A 12 10.86 -3.80 0.37
N GLY A 13 11.87 -2.93 0.19
CA GLY A 13 12.64 -2.40 1.33
C GLY A 13 11.79 -1.62 2.31
N CYS A 14 10.84 -0.84 1.81
CA CYS A 14 9.90 -0.09 2.62
C CYS A 14 8.94 -1.02 3.38
N LEU A 15 8.38 -2.02 2.72
CA LEU A 15 7.51 -3.01 3.35
C LEU A 15 8.21 -3.74 4.49
N LEU A 16 9.43 -4.25 4.27
CA LEU A 16 10.18 -4.96 5.30
C LEU A 16 10.51 -4.07 6.51
N LYS A 17 10.81 -2.79 6.27
CA LYS A 17 11.01 -1.80 7.34
C LYS A 17 9.72 -1.57 8.13
N LYS A 18 8.60 -1.39 7.46
CA LYS A 18 7.29 -1.21 8.08
C LYS A 18 6.84 -2.44 8.89
N MET A 19 7.09 -3.65 8.38
CA MET A 19 6.83 -4.89 9.11
C MET A 19 7.60 -4.93 10.44
N ARG A 20 8.88 -4.55 10.43
CA ARG A 20 9.69 -4.48 11.67
C ARG A 20 9.18 -3.42 12.64
N SER A 21 8.80 -2.25 12.13
CA SER A 21 8.22 -1.17 12.95
C SER A 21 6.89 -1.59 13.57
N ALA A 22 6.09 -2.38 12.87
CA ALA A 22 4.84 -2.95 13.37
C ALA A 22 5.02 -4.13 14.35
N GLY A 23 6.25 -4.52 14.65
CA GLY A 23 6.54 -5.61 15.59
C GLY A 23 6.34 -7.01 15.02
N VAL A 24 6.34 -7.16 13.70
CA VAL A 24 6.25 -8.46 13.05
C VAL A 24 7.51 -9.28 13.32
N ASP A 25 7.34 -10.57 13.63
CA ASP A 25 8.45 -11.48 13.90
C ASP A 25 9.45 -11.52 12.72
N GLU A 26 10.75 -11.48 13.05
CA GLU A 26 11.82 -11.43 12.05
C GLU A 26 11.83 -12.66 11.13
N CYS A 27 11.33 -13.80 11.59
CA CYS A 27 11.18 -14.98 10.74
C CYS A 27 10.20 -14.73 9.59
N LEU A 28 9.08 -14.04 9.87
CA LEU A 28 8.09 -13.65 8.86
C LEU A 28 8.65 -12.57 7.93
N VAL A 29 9.39 -11.61 8.46
CA VAL A 29 10.07 -10.57 7.66
C VAL A 29 11.03 -11.21 6.66
N ARG A 30 11.87 -12.15 7.09
CA ARG A 30 12.79 -12.88 6.21
C ARG A 30 12.08 -13.73 5.17
N ARG A 31 10.97 -14.37 5.52
CA ARG A 31 10.15 -15.13 4.57
C ARG A 31 9.57 -14.22 3.51
N THR A 32 9.05 -13.06 3.89
CA THR A 32 8.54 -12.05 2.96
C THR A 32 9.65 -11.52 2.06
N ASP A 33 10.84 -11.23 2.59
CA ASP A 33 12.00 -10.82 1.80
C ASP A 33 12.37 -11.88 0.75
N SER A 34 12.47 -13.14 1.16
CA SER A 34 12.78 -14.25 0.26
C SER A 34 11.70 -14.41 -0.82
N PHE A 35 10.44 -14.33 -0.44
CA PHE A 35 9.30 -14.42 -1.35
C PHE A 35 9.32 -13.32 -2.41
N MET A 36 9.58 -12.07 -2.02
CA MET A 36 9.63 -10.94 -2.96
C MET A 36 10.90 -10.91 -3.82
N ARG A 37 11.96 -11.58 -3.42
CA ARG A 37 13.23 -11.58 -4.14
C ARG A 37 13.23 -12.43 -5.40
N TYR A 38 12.46 -13.49 -5.42
CA TYR A 38 12.49 -14.51 -6.48
C TYR A 38 11.24 -14.52 -7.36
N GLN A 39 10.54 -13.39 -7.46
CA GLN A 39 9.38 -13.30 -8.34
C GLN A 39 9.81 -13.24 -9.80
N ARG A 40 9.25 -14.14 -10.60
CA ARG A 40 9.45 -14.20 -12.04
C ARG A 40 8.09 -14.24 -12.74
N VAL A 41 7.99 -13.52 -13.82
CA VAL A 41 6.79 -13.50 -14.67
C VAL A 41 7.14 -14.10 -16.02
N VAL A 42 6.32 -15.03 -16.46
CA VAL A 42 6.34 -15.62 -17.80
C VAL A 42 5.01 -15.26 -18.46
N MET A 43 5.06 -14.68 -19.65
CA MET A 43 3.87 -14.46 -20.46
C MET A 43 3.67 -15.65 -21.41
N SER A 44 2.48 -16.24 -21.41
CA SER A 44 2.09 -17.27 -22.36
C SER A 44 1.08 -16.70 -23.34
N ILE A 45 1.41 -16.71 -24.64
CA ILE A 45 0.56 -16.23 -25.72
C ILE A 45 0.51 -17.33 -26.77
N ASP A 46 -0.69 -17.79 -27.10
CA ASP A 46 -0.93 -18.86 -28.11
C ASP A 46 -0.10 -20.14 -27.89
N GLY A 47 0.12 -20.50 -26.62
CA GLY A 47 0.88 -21.70 -26.24
C GLY A 47 2.40 -21.54 -26.35
N GLN A 48 2.89 -20.33 -26.58
CA GLN A 48 4.32 -20.00 -26.52
C GLN A 48 4.61 -19.17 -25.29
N ASP A 49 5.58 -19.63 -24.49
CA ASP A 49 6.02 -18.95 -23.30
C ASP A 49 7.19 -17.99 -23.62
N SER A 50 7.12 -16.78 -23.06
CA SER A 50 8.23 -15.84 -23.10
C SER A 50 9.38 -16.27 -22.18
N GLU A 51 10.54 -15.65 -22.33
CA GLU A 51 11.57 -15.75 -21.30
C GLU A 51 11.05 -15.22 -19.97
N ALA A 52 11.49 -15.85 -18.86
CA ALA A 52 11.12 -15.44 -17.52
C ALA A 52 11.80 -14.11 -17.15
N VAL A 53 11.01 -13.08 -16.89
CA VAL A 53 11.48 -11.77 -16.45
C VAL A 53 11.39 -11.66 -14.93
N SER A 54 12.48 -11.27 -14.28
CA SER A 54 12.49 -11.03 -12.83
C SER A 54 11.77 -9.73 -12.50
N VAL A 55 10.82 -9.80 -11.56
CA VAL A 55 10.10 -8.62 -11.06
C VAL A 55 10.69 -8.25 -9.71
N MET A 56 11.19 -7.03 -9.58
CA MET A 56 11.89 -6.56 -8.37
C MET A 56 10.98 -5.81 -7.39
N THR A 57 9.78 -5.43 -7.83
CA THR A 57 8.83 -4.63 -7.03
C THR A 57 7.44 -5.26 -7.06
N GLY A 58 6.69 -4.95 -6.01
CA GLY A 58 5.29 -5.32 -5.94
C GLY A 58 4.99 -6.61 -5.21
N LEU A 59 3.74 -6.74 -4.85
CA LEU A 59 3.14 -7.95 -4.30
C LEU A 59 2.37 -8.67 -5.39
N SER A 60 2.48 -10.00 -5.43
CA SER A 60 1.72 -10.80 -6.38
C SER A 60 0.22 -10.74 -6.07
N GLN A 61 -0.58 -10.47 -7.08
CA GLN A 61 -2.04 -10.54 -6.98
C GLN A 61 -2.50 -11.99 -6.88
N GLY A 62 -3.57 -12.21 -6.11
CA GLY A 62 -4.18 -13.53 -5.95
C GLY A 62 -3.57 -14.40 -4.86
N LEU A 63 -2.54 -13.95 -4.16
CA LEU A 63 -2.00 -14.66 -3.00
C LEU A 63 -2.69 -14.23 -1.72
N PRO A 64 -3.07 -15.16 -0.83
CA PRO A 64 -3.78 -14.84 0.42
C PRO A 64 -3.01 -13.89 1.35
N ILE A 65 -1.68 -13.87 1.29
CA ILE A 65 -0.84 -13.02 2.13
C ILE A 65 -0.71 -11.58 1.61
N SER A 66 -0.89 -11.37 0.30
CA SER A 66 -0.68 -10.05 -0.31
C SER A 66 -1.56 -8.94 0.27
N PRO A 67 -2.87 -9.15 0.53
CA PRO A 67 -3.70 -8.14 1.19
C PRO A 67 -3.21 -7.77 2.59
N ALA A 68 -2.75 -8.75 3.37
CA ALA A 68 -2.23 -8.51 4.72
C ALA A 68 -0.91 -7.69 4.70
N LEU A 69 -0.01 -8.01 3.78
CA LEU A 69 1.22 -7.26 3.59
C LEU A 69 0.95 -5.84 3.09
N PHE A 70 -0.03 -5.68 2.21
CA PHE A 70 -0.44 -4.36 1.74
C PHE A 70 -1.07 -3.53 2.85
N ALA A 71 -1.89 -4.13 3.71
CA ALA A 71 -2.45 -3.45 4.88
C ALA A 71 -1.36 -2.89 5.81
N ILE A 72 -0.29 -3.65 6.06
CA ILE A 72 0.87 -3.18 6.82
C ILE A 72 1.57 -2.04 6.08
N TYR A 73 1.70 -2.16 4.75
CA TYR A 73 2.36 -1.15 3.92
C TYR A 73 1.65 0.20 3.94
N ILE A 74 0.30 0.21 3.95
CA ILE A 74 -0.51 1.42 3.89
C ILE A 74 -0.84 2.01 5.28
N ALA A 75 -0.64 1.26 6.37
CA ALA A 75 -1.04 1.68 7.72
C ALA A 75 -0.45 3.04 8.13
N ASP A 76 0.82 3.30 7.84
CA ASP A 76 1.48 4.57 8.15
C ASP A 76 0.82 5.76 7.42
N ASN A 77 0.22 5.53 6.25
CA ASN A 77 -0.47 6.57 5.50
C ASN A 77 -1.72 7.04 6.25
N HIS A 78 -2.46 6.10 6.85
CA HIS A 78 -3.63 6.43 7.67
C HIS A 78 -3.21 7.26 8.89
N GLU A 79 -2.20 6.81 9.63
CA GLU A 79 -1.68 7.51 10.80
C GLU A 79 -1.17 8.91 10.43
N ALA A 80 -0.48 9.05 9.29
CA ALA A 80 0.06 10.32 8.84
C ALA A 80 -1.04 11.34 8.48
N VAL A 81 -2.12 10.90 7.86
CA VAL A 81 -3.26 11.77 7.50
C VAL A 81 -4.10 12.09 8.73
N GLU A 82 -4.45 11.10 9.54
CA GLU A 82 -5.22 11.28 10.78
C GLU A 82 -4.50 12.21 11.77
N GLY A 83 -3.18 12.16 11.83
CA GLY A 83 -2.38 13.06 12.66
C GLY A 83 -2.30 14.50 12.13
N ARG A 84 -2.62 14.75 10.87
CA ARG A 84 -2.56 16.09 10.24
C ARG A 84 -3.91 16.72 9.99
N VAL A 85 -4.94 15.91 9.85
CA VAL A 85 -6.31 16.36 9.60
C VAL A 85 -7.18 15.93 10.78
N GLU A 86 -7.52 16.89 11.61
CA GLU A 86 -8.34 16.68 12.81
C GLU A 86 -9.73 16.15 12.43
N ASP A 87 -10.28 15.25 13.24
CA ASP A 87 -11.57 14.58 12.99
C ASP A 87 -11.66 13.85 11.64
N SER A 88 -10.54 13.35 11.16
CA SER A 88 -10.49 12.46 10.00
C SER A 88 -10.23 11.02 10.41
N ARG A 89 -10.79 10.08 9.66
CA ARG A 89 -10.55 8.65 9.84
C ARG A 89 -10.42 7.96 8.50
N GLY A 90 -9.33 7.21 8.34
CA GLY A 90 -9.09 6.37 7.17
C GLY A 90 -9.65 4.96 7.34
N ILE A 91 -10.34 4.47 6.34
CA ILE A 91 -10.79 3.08 6.24
C ILE A 91 -10.25 2.54 4.92
N SER A 92 -9.54 1.43 4.95
CA SER A 92 -9.07 0.77 3.74
C SER A 92 -9.58 -0.66 3.61
N TYR A 93 -9.90 -1.02 2.39
CA TYR A 93 -10.21 -2.38 2.01
C TYR A 93 -9.36 -2.73 0.78
N VAL A 94 -8.30 -3.48 1.02
CA VAL A 94 -7.28 -3.82 0.00
C VAL A 94 -6.68 -2.55 -0.62
N ASP A 95 -7.04 -2.20 -1.85
CA ASP A 95 -6.58 -1.03 -2.62
C ASP A 95 -7.51 0.19 -2.53
N ASP A 96 -8.72 -0.01 -2.02
CA ASP A 96 -9.66 1.08 -1.80
C ASP A 96 -9.38 1.78 -0.47
N VAL A 97 -9.20 3.09 -0.52
CA VAL A 97 -9.06 3.95 0.67
C VAL A 97 -10.22 4.94 0.71
N THR A 98 -10.92 4.94 1.82
CA THR A 98 -12.02 5.86 2.10
C THR A 98 -11.68 6.74 3.30
N TRP A 99 -11.80 8.04 3.16
CA TRP A 99 -11.67 9.00 4.24
C TRP A 99 -13.03 9.43 4.75
N VAL A 100 -13.24 9.36 6.04
CA VAL A 100 -14.38 9.92 6.75
C VAL A 100 -13.92 11.15 7.49
N VAL A 101 -14.59 12.27 7.31
CA VAL A 101 -14.23 13.56 7.89
C VAL A 101 -15.46 14.15 8.57
N GLU A 102 -15.29 14.65 9.79
CA GLU A 102 -16.35 15.31 10.54
C GLU A 102 -16.06 16.81 10.67
N GLY A 103 -17.12 17.61 10.61
CA GLY A 103 -17.03 19.05 10.77
C GLY A 103 -18.39 19.69 11.08
N THR A 104 -18.37 20.89 11.62
CA THR A 104 -19.56 21.64 12.03
C THR A 104 -20.25 22.36 10.86
N ASP A 105 -19.53 22.58 9.77
CA ASP A 105 -20.00 23.27 8.58
C ASP A 105 -19.49 22.57 7.31
N VAL A 106 -20.24 22.71 6.22
CA VAL A 106 -19.92 22.08 4.93
C VAL A 106 -18.57 22.57 4.39
N ASP A 107 -18.28 23.86 4.52
CA ASP A 107 -17.02 24.43 4.03
C ASP A 107 -15.82 23.85 4.77
N VAL A 108 -15.92 23.64 6.08
CA VAL A 108 -14.89 22.99 6.91
C VAL A 108 -14.70 21.53 6.52
N VAL A 109 -15.77 20.80 6.24
CA VAL A 109 -15.70 19.39 5.81
C VAL A 109 -15.04 19.28 4.45
N VAL A 110 -15.37 20.17 3.50
CA VAL A 110 -14.75 20.18 2.16
C VAL A 110 -13.27 20.45 2.25
N GLU A 111 -12.84 21.47 3.00
CA GLU A 111 -11.42 21.79 3.20
C GLU A 111 -10.64 20.61 3.81
N LYS A 112 -11.18 19.99 4.86
CA LYS A 112 -10.57 18.82 5.48
C LYS A 112 -10.46 17.65 4.50
N PHE A 113 -11.47 17.42 3.68
CA PHE A 113 -11.48 16.35 2.70
C PHE A 113 -10.44 16.55 1.60
N GLU A 114 -10.30 17.78 1.08
CA GLU A 114 -9.25 18.13 0.13
C GLU A 114 -7.85 17.87 0.72
N ARG A 115 -7.63 18.27 1.96
CA ARG A 115 -6.37 18.01 2.67
C ARG A 115 -6.09 16.50 2.83
N CYS A 116 -7.08 15.68 3.11
CA CYS A 116 -6.90 14.22 3.14
C CYS A 116 -6.45 13.68 1.78
N GLY A 117 -6.99 14.20 0.68
CA GLY A 117 -6.60 13.82 -0.69
C GLY A 117 -5.16 14.21 -1.01
N ASP A 118 -4.75 15.43 -0.67
CA ASP A 118 -3.41 15.93 -0.90
C ASP A 118 -2.36 15.13 -0.12
N TYR A 119 -2.56 14.91 1.17
CA TYR A 119 -1.62 14.13 2.00
C TYR A 119 -1.61 12.66 1.64
N GLY A 120 -2.74 12.06 1.30
CA GLY A 120 -2.80 10.68 0.82
C GLY A 120 -2.04 10.48 -0.49
N GLY A 121 -2.05 11.50 -1.37
CA GLY A 121 -1.27 11.52 -2.61
C GLY A 121 0.23 11.68 -2.39
N GLU A 122 0.64 12.57 -1.47
CA GLU A 122 2.05 12.78 -1.13
C GLU A 122 2.70 11.55 -0.50
N VAL A 123 2.00 10.86 0.38
CA VAL A 123 2.53 9.66 1.06
C VAL A 123 2.57 8.46 0.12
N SER A 124 1.69 8.39 -0.88
CA SER A 124 1.72 7.35 -1.91
C SER A 124 2.68 7.66 -3.07
N GLY A 125 3.07 8.92 -3.27
CA GLY A 125 3.98 9.40 -4.31
C GLY A 125 5.39 9.78 -3.82
N GLY A 126 5.66 9.64 -2.53
CA GLY A 126 7.00 9.88 -1.97
C GLY A 126 8.02 8.85 -2.47
N ASP A 127 9.22 9.30 -2.78
CA ASP A 127 10.37 8.47 -3.17
C ASP A 127 10.53 7.26 -2.24
N TRP A 128 10.19 6.09 -2.77
CA TRP A 128 10.25 4.79 -2.11
C TRP A 128 11.53 4.04 -2.44
#